data_16b79576d330ec3a0d734968dd7198a7
#
_entry.id   16b79576d330ec3a0d734968dd7198a7
#
_cell.length_a   1.000
_cell.length_b   1.000
_cell.length_c   1.000
_cell.angle_alpha   90.00
_cell.angle_beta   90.00
_cell.angle_gamma   90.00
#
_symmetry.space_group_name_H-M   'P 1'
#
loop_
_entity.id
_entity.type
_entity.pdbx_description
1 polymer ?
#
loop_
_entity_poly.entity_id
_entity_poly.type
_entity_poly.pdbx_seq_one_letter_code
_entity_poly.pdbx_strand_id
1 'polypeptide(L)'
;PHPRFLHSFPTRRSSDLIKAVVALRSVKEACEIEEIDLACNIGYEMHTAAMRLCKPGVKEQYIAGVLDGIASSYGSMTSFATILTQHGETLHNHDHSHILEVGRMMLTDAGAERLSNYCSDHTRTVPVGGKFQGRQKDVYNIVLACHDKALEIARPGITYMSVHQEVCKVLAQGLKDLGLMKGNIDEAVAAGAHALFLPHGLGHMMGLDVHDMEDLGQIYVGYDDEVRPSSQFGLASLRMGRRLQEGFVITDEPGCYFIPALIDKWRAEKMHTDFLNYDAIDKFKDFGGIRLEDDILITPEGSRFTGEKRIPITIKEVEAIMNE
;
A
#
# COMPACT_ATOMS: atom_id res chain seq x y z
N PRO A 1 -53.61 -5.18 14.39
CA PRO A 1 -52.23 -4.91 14.83
C PRO A 1 -51.40 -6.10 14.41
N HIS A 2 -50.57 -5.90 13.39
CA HIS A 2 -49.61 -6.90 12.94
C HIS A 2 -48.45 -6.96 13.97
N PRO A 3 -48.03 -8.16 14.39
CA PRO A 3 -46.86 -8.27 15.21
C PRO A 3 -45.63 -7.91 14.39
N ARG A 4 -44.90 -6.86 14.80
CA ARG A 4 -43.57 -6.55 14.31
C ARG A 4 -42.65 -7.68 14.74
N PHE A 5 -42.28 -8.55 13.83
CA PHE A 5 -41.19 -9.48 14.04
C PHE A 5 -39.91 -8.65 14.12
N LEU A 6 -39.51 -8.30 15.33
CA LEU A 6 -38.14 -7.88 15.61
C LEU A 6 -37.24 -9.10 15.41
N HIS A 7 -36.66 -9.23 14.23
CA HIS A 7 -35.55 -10.16 14.04
C HIS A 7 -34.36 -9.65 14.86
N SER A 8 -34.31 -9.98 16.14
CA SER A 8 -33.07 -9.93 16.87
C SER A 8 -32.20 -11.09 16.38
N PHE A 9 -31.35 -10.83 15.41
CA PHE A 9 -30.28 -11.76 15.11
C PHE A 9 -29.45 -11.96 16.38
N PRO A 10 -29.21 -13.19 16.82
CA PRO A 10 -28.41 -13.44 18.00
C PRO A 10 -26.97 -13.03 17.67
N THR A 11 -26.60 -11.83 18.13
CA THR A 11 -25.31 -11.16 17.87
C THR A 11 -24.07 -12.01 18.19
N ARG A 12 -24.17 -12.97 19.10
CA ARG A 12 -23.10 -13.92 19.42
C ARG A 12 -22.88 -14.99 18.33
N ARG A 13 -23.94 -15.54 17.71
CA ARG A 13 -23.80 -16.55 16.67
C ARG A 13 -23.27 -15.99 15.36
N SER A 14 -23.58 -14.73 15.04
CA SER A 14 -23.03 -14.07 13.83
C SER A 14 -21.53 -13.80 13.96
N SER A 15 -21.06 -13.34 15.13
CA SER A 15 -19.63 -13.12 15.35
C SER A 15 -18.82 -14.42 15.35
N ASP A 16 -19.37 -15.52 15.85
CA ASP A 16 -18.70 -16.82 15.84
C ASP A 16 -18.56 -17.35 14.40
N LEU A 17 -19.60 -17.19 13.57
CA LEU A 17 -19.55 -17.54 12.14
C LEU A 17 -18.51 -16.66 11.41
N ILE A 18 -18.52 -15.35 11.62
CA ILE A 18 -17.54 -14.42 11.04
C ILE A 18 -16.12 -14.88 11.39
N LYS A 19 -15.85 -15.13 12.67
CA LYS A 19 -14.52 -15.59 13.12
C LYS A 19 -14.12 -16.92 12.50
N ALA A 20 -15.06 -17.85 12.33
CA ALA A 20 -14.80 -19.14 11.67
C ALA A 20 -14.46 -18.96 10.18
N VAL A 21 -15.19 -18.09 9.46
CA VAL A 21 -14.91 -17.77 8.05
C VAL A 21 -13.55 -17.07 7.93
N VAL A 22 -13.26 -16.09 8.78
CA VAL A 22 -11.97 -15.39 8.79
C VAL A 22 -10.82 -16.36 9.08
N ALA A 23 -10.96 -17.26 10.05
CA ALA A 23 -9.94 -18.25 10.37
C ALA A 23 -9.66 -19.18 9.18
N LEU A 24 -10.72 -19.62 8.48
CA LEU A 24 -10.61 -20.50 7.32
C LEU A 24 -9.93 -19.80 6.12
N ARG A 25 -10.42 -18.61 5.75
CA ARG A 25 -9.94 -17.88 4.55
C ARG A 25 -8.61 -17.16 4.73
N SER A 26 -8.17 -16.93 5.97
CA SER A 26 -6.90 -16.22 6.23
C SER A 26 -5.68 -17.04 5.82
N VAL A 27 -5.72 -18.35 6.01
CA VAL A 27 -4.63 -19.27 5.64
C VAL A 27 -4.95 -19.83 4.27
N LYS A 28 -4.22 -19.42 3.26
CA LYS A 28 -4.43 -19.82 1.86
C LYS A 28 -3.88 -21.22 1.62
N GLU A 29 -4.67 -22.04 0.94
CA GLU A 29 -4.24 -23.33 0.43
C GLU A 29 -3.36 -23.17 -0.82
N ALA A 30 -2.65 -24.22 -1.22
CA ALA A 30 -1.73 -24.16 -2.37
C ALA A 30 -2.44 -23.75 -3.68
N CYS A 31 -3.68 -24.21 -3.92
CA CYS A 31 -4.47 -23.84 -5.09
C CYS A 31 -4.90 -22.36 -5.08
N GLU A 32 -5.15 -21.79 -3.89
CA GLU A 32 -5.48 -20.37 -3.74
C GLU A 32 -4.24 -19.50 -4.01
N ILE A 33 -3.07 -19.92 -3.51
CA ILE A 33 -1.79 -19.25 -3.75
C ILE A 33 -1.45 -19.26 -5.24
N GLU A 34 -1.69 -20.38 -5.95
CA GLU A 34 -1.51 -20.47 -7.40
C GLU A 34 -2.38 -19.46 -8.16
N GLU A 35 -3.65 -19.29 -7.78
CA GLU A 35 -4.54 -18.29 -8.40
C GLU A 35 -4.10 -16.86 -8.12
N ILE A 36 -3.61 -16.56 -6.92
CA ILE A 36 -3.05 -15.25 -6.57
C ILE A 36 -1.75 -15.01 -7.36
N ASP A 37 -0.84 -15.99 -7.43
CA ASP A 37 0.39 -15.89 -8.24
C ASP A 37 0.05 -15.58 -9.71
N LEU A 38 -1.00 -16.19 -10.29
CA LEU A 38 -1.47 -15.89 -11.65
C LEU A 38 -2.08 -14.49 -11.78
N ALA A 39 -2.81 -14.00 -10.77
CA ALA A 39 -3.30 -12.62 -10.76
C ALA A 39 -2.14 -11.62 -10.73
N CYS A 40 -1.11 -11.89 -9.92
CA CYS A 40 0.10 -11.07 -9.83
C CYS A 40 0.91 -11.05 -11.15
N ASN A 41 0.90 -12.14 -11.91
CA ASN A 41 1.54 -12.18 -13.25
C ASN A 41 0.84 -11.21 -14.22
N ILE A 42 -0.50 -11.07 -14.14
CA ILE A 42 -1.23 -10.06 -14.91
C ILE A 42 -0.87 -8.66 -14.42
N GLY A 43 -0.81 -8.45 -13.10
CA GLY A 43 -0.34 -7.21 -12.49
C GLY A 43 1.05 -6.79 -12.97
N TYR A 44 1.98 -7.75 -13.10
CA TYR A 44 3.31 -7.50 -13.67
C TYR A 44 3.22 -6.89 -15.07
N GLU A 45 2.37 -7.43 -15.95
CA GLU A 45 2.20 -6.90 -17.30
C GLU A 45 1.55 -5.53 -17.31
N MET A 46 0.55 -5.32 -16.44
CA MET A 46 -0.09 -4.01 -16.28
C MET A 46 0.95 -2.95 -15.88
N HIS A 47 1.70 -3.18 -14.82
CA HIS A 47 2.67 -2.20 -14.32
C HIS A 47 3.84 -1.95 -15.27
N THR A 48 4.37 -2.99 -15.93
CA THR A 48 5.44 -2.79 -16.92
C THR A 48 4.96 -2.04 -18.15
N ALA A 49 3.70 -2.22 -18.57
CA ALA A 49 3.07 -1.41 -19.62
C ALA A 49 2.91 0.06 -19.16
N ALA A 50 2.43 0.30 -17.93
CA ALA A 50 2.35 1.65 -17.37
C ALA A 50 3.71 2.37 -17.37
N MET A 51 4.78 1.68 -16.98
CA MET A 51 6.15 2.21 -16.99
C MET A 51 6.58 2.64 -18.40
N ARG A 52 6.39 1.78 -19.41
CA ARG A 52 6.74 2.08 -20.80
C ARG A 52 5.94 3.25 -21.37
N LEU A 53 4.69 3.38 -20.97
CA LEU A 53 3.78 4.44 -21.44
C LEU A 53 3.93 5.76 -20.67
N CYS A 54 4.63 5.78 -19.54
CA CYS A 54 4.83 6.98 -18.72
C CYS A 54 5.79 7.97 -19.41
N LYS A 55 5.28 8.67 -20.41
CA LYS A 55 6.01 9.67 -21.20
C LYS A 55 5.36 11.04 -21.03
N PRO A 56 6.14 12.15 -21.10
CA PRO A 56 5.58 13.49 -21.11
C PRO A 56 4.54 13.67 -22.22
N GLY A 57 3.44 14.36 -21.92
CA GLY A 57 2.37 14.62 -22.88
C GLY A 57 1.33 13.49 -23.01
N VAL A 58 1.55 12.33 -22.41
CA VAL A 58 0.55 11.25 -22.37
C VAL A 58 -0.51 11.60 -21.32
N LYS A 59 -1.77 11.33 -21.64
CA LYS A 59 -2.88 11.51 -20.69
C LYS A 59 -2.98 10.31 -19.75
N GLU A 60 -3.17 10.53 -18.46
CA GLU A 60 -3.35 9.49 -17.45
C GLU A 60 -4.44 8.49 -17.83
N GLN A 61 -5.60 8.98 -18.34
CA GLN A 61 -6.72 8.14 -18.78
C GLN A 61 -6.34 7.14 -19.88
N TYR A 62 -5.40 7.50 -20.76
CA TYR A 62 -4.94 6.57 -21.80
C TYR A 62 -4.22 5.38 -21.19
N ILE A 63 -3.33 5.64 -20.23
CA ILE A 63 -2.58 4.57 -19.56
C ILE A 63 -3.53 3.69 -18.74
N ALA A 64 -4.43 4.28 -17.94
CA ALA A 64 -5.42 3.54 -17.17
C ALA A 64 -6.26 2.61 -18.07
N GLY A 65 -6.75 3.10 -19.21
CA GLY A 65 -7.50 2.28 -20.17
C GLY A 65 -6.68 1.14 -20.79
N VAL A 66 -5.35 1.31 -20.95
CA VAL A 66 -4.46 0.22 -21.39
C VAL A 66 -4.35 -0.85 -20.31
N LEU A 67 -4.26 -0.47 -19.03
CA LEU A 67 -4.20 -1.44 -17.91
C LEU A 67 -5.48 -2.28 -17.84
N ASP A 68 -6.65 -1.63 -17.93
CA ASP A 68 -7.95 -2.31 -17.99
C ASP A 68 -8.01 -3.28 -19.20
N GLY A 69 -7.48 -2.86 -20.36
CA GLY A 69 -7.39 -3.67 -21.55
C GLY A 69 -6.48 -4.90 -21.39
N ILE A 70 -5.37 -4.76 -20.66
CA ILE A 70 -4.47 -5.89 -20.33
C ILE A 70 -5.20 -6.89 -19.46
N ALA A 71 -5.80 -6.48 -18.33
CA ALA A 71 -6.58 -7.36 -17.46
C ALA A 71 -7.68 -8.11 -18.29
N SER A 72 -8.44 -7.38 -19.11
CA SER A 72 -9.49 -7.93 -19.95
C SER A 72 -8.96 -8.94 -20.99
N SER A 73 -7.74 -8.76 -21.50
CA SER A 73 -7.14 -9.68 -22.48
C SER A 73 -6.86 -11.08 -21.91
N TYR A 74 -6.73 -11.19 -20.60
CA TYR A 74 -6.61 -12.45 -19.84
C TYR A 74 -7.96 -13.02 -19.42
N GLY A 75 -9.09 -12.42 -19.83
CA GLY A 75 -10.41 -12.76 -19.34
C GLY A 75 -10.66 -12.35 -17.88
N SER A 76 -9.79 -11.49 -17.39
CA SER A 76 -9.83 -10.93 -16.03
C SER A 76 -10.51 -9.56 -16.01
N MET A 77 -10.77 -9.04 -14.80
CA MET A 77 -11.11 -7.64 -14.57
C MET A 77 -10.00 -6.98 -13.74
N THR A 78 -10.07 -5.68 -13.56
CA THR A 78 -9.26 -5.02 -12.52
C THR A 78 -9.83 -5.37 -11.14
N SER A 79 -8.96 -5.65 -10.17
CA SER A 79 -9.36 -6.00 -8.80
C SER A 79 -10.04 -4.84 -8.05
N PHE A 80 -9.76 -3.63 -8.49
CA PHE A 80 -10.39 -2.37 -8.05
C PHE A 80 -10.26 -1.32 -9.14
N ALA A 81 -10.93 -0.17 -8.96
CA ALA A 81 -10.80 0.95 -9.88
C ALA A 81 -9.37 1.48 -9.84
N THR A 82 -8.65 1.40 -10.97
CA THR A 82 -7.25 1.81 -11.10
C THR A 82 -7.03 3.21 -10.54
N ILE A 83 -6.01 3.38 -9.70
CA ILE A 83 -5.46 4.65 -9.26
C ILE A 83 -4.23 4.93 -10.12
N LEU A 84 -4.25 6.00 -10.92
CA LEU A 84 -3.13 6.38 -11.76
C LEU A 84 -3.05 7.89 -11.84
N THR A 85 -2.01 8.48 -11.27
CA THR A 85 -1.92 9.93 -11.17
C THR A 85 -0.51 10.45 -10.99
N GLN A 86 -0.22 11.64 -11.53
CA GLN A 86 0.98 12.40 -11.19
C GLN A 86 0.84 13.23 -9.90
N HIS A 87 -0.31 13.13 -9.23
CA HIS A 87 -0.61 13.72 -7.93
C HIS A 87 -0.67 12.64 -6.85
N GLY A 88 0.44 11.91 -6.67
CA GLY A 88 0.55 10.79 -5.71
C GLY A 88 0.28 11.17 -4.25
N GLU A 89 0.24 12.46 -3.92
CA GLU A 89 -0.21 12.96 -2.61
C GLU A 89 -1.72 12.80 -2.38
N THR A 90 -2.50 12.50 -3.42
CA THR A 90 -3.92 12.14 -3.34
C THR A 90 -4.03 10.62 -3.37
N LEU A 91 -4.21 10.01 -2.19
CA LEU A 91 -4.02 8.56 -1.97
C LEU A 91 -4.94 7.67 -2.81
N HIS A 92 -6.22 8.05 -3.04
CA HIS A 92 -7.20 7.33 -3.84
C HIS A 92 -7.72 8.23 -4.97
N ASN A 93 -6.82 8.59 -5.89
CA ASN A 93 -7.18 9.50 -6.99
C ASN A 93 -7.67 8.69 -8.21
N HIS A 94 -8.96 8.77 -8.49
CA HIS A 94 -9.61 8.18 -9.67
C HIS A 94 -9.85 9.20 -10.80
N ASP A 95 -9.37 10.44 -10.65
CA ASP A 95 -9.35 11.42 -11.75
C ASP A 95 -8.09 11.21 -12.60
N HIS A 96 -8.29 10.80 -13.83
CA HIS A 96 -7.24 10.56 -14.82
C HIS A 96 -7.21 11.65 -15.90
N SER A 97 -7.68 12.84 -15.58
CA SER A 97 -7.81 13.93 -16.56
C SER A 97 -6.50 14.63 -16.92
N HIS A 98 -5.47 14.47 -16.11
CA HIS A 98 -4.20 15.17 -16.28
C HIS A 98 -3.36 14.62 -17.44
N ILE A 99 -2.50 15.50 -17.95
CA ILE A 99 -1.44 15.16 -18.93
C ILE A 99 -0.12 15.09 -18.17
N LEU A 100 0.61 14.00 -18.33
CA LEU A 100 1.88 13.75 -17.63
C LEU A 100 2.92 14.83 -17.98
N GLU A 101 3.53 15.41 -16.95
CA GLU A 101 4.49 16.51 -17.05
C GLU A 101 5.91 16.09 -16.62
N VAL A 102 6.91 16.61 -17.32
CA VAL A 102 8.32 16.43 -16.95
C VAL A 102 8.56 16.94 -15.53
N GLY A 103 9.32 16.17 -14.74
CA GLY A 103 9.64 16.52 -13.35
C GLY A 103 8.64 15.99 -12.32
N ARG A 104 7.48 15.50 -12.77
CA ARG A 104 6.52 14.76 -11.94
C ARG A 104 6.87 13.29 -11.86
N MET A 105 6.21 12.59 -10.95
CA MET A 105 6.19 11.12 -10.90
C MET A 105 4.76 10.64 -11.09
N MET A 106 4.58 9.51 -11.75
CA MET A 106 3.29 8.85 -11.90
C MET A 106 3.23 7.69 -10.90
N LEU A 107 2.31 7.77 -9.98
CA LEU A 107 1.92 6.68 -9.11
C LEU A 107 0.84 5.88 -9.83
N THR A 108 1.05 4.59 -9.95
CA THR A 108 0.07 3.62 -10.49
C THR A 108 -0.18 2.57 -9.43
N ASP A 109 -1.43 2.40 -9.06
CA ASP A 109 -1.92 1.41 -8.12
C ASP A 109 -3.04 0.65 -8.82
N ALA A 110 -2.78 -0.62 -9.14
CA ALA A 110 -3.63 -1.44 -9.99
C ALA A 110 -3.33 -2.93 -9.78
N GLY A 111 -4.38 -3.73 -9.91
CA GLY A 111 -4.30 -5.18 -9.86
C GLY A 111 -5.34 -5.84 -10.76
N ALA A 112 -5.29 -7.15 -10.85
CA ALA A 112 -6.21 -7.96 -11.64
C ALA A 112 -7.00 -8.93 -10.75
N GLU A 113 -8.30 -9.08 -11.04
CA GLU A 113 -9.17 -10.12 -10.47
C GLU A 113 -9.37 -11.23 -11.50
N ARG A 114 -8.94 -12.44 -11.14
CA ARG A 114 -9.11 -13.64 -11.97
C ARG A 114 -10.58 -14.10 -12.05
N LEU A 115 -10.90 -14.95 -13.02
CA LEU A 115 -12.22 -15.61 -13.10
C LEU A 115 -12.54 -16.45 -11.87
N SER A 116 -11.55 -16.86 -11.11
CA SER A 116 -11.67 -17.51 -9.81
C SER A 116 -11.94 -16.55 -8.65
N ASN A 117 -12.01 -15.24 -8.94
CA ASN A 117 -12.15 -14.11 -8.01
C ASN A 117 -10.93 -13.85 -7.12
N TYR A 118 -9.80 -14.52 -7.32
CA TYR A 118 -8.57 -14.15 -6.62
C TYR A 118 -7.96 -12.89 -7.24
N CYS A 119 -7.55 -11.98 -6.36
CA CYS A 119 -7.07 -10.64 -6.68
C CYS A 119 -5.54 -10.52 -6.56
N SER A 120 -4.98 -9.50 -7.23
CA SER A 120 -3.67 -8.94 -6.95
C SER A 120 -3.77 -7.45 -6.67
N ASP A 121 -2.78 -6.91 -5.95
CA ASP A 121 -2.66 -5.51 -5.59
C ASP A 121 -1.20 -5.05 -5.66
N HIS A 122 -0.93 -4.04 -6.48
CA HIS A 122 0.43 -3.54 -6.65
C HIS A 122 0.45 -2.05 -6.86
N THR A 123 1.41 -1.37 -6.24
CA THR A 123 1.70 0.03 -6.53
C THR A 123 3.14 0.21 -6.99
N ARG A 124 3.33 1.00 -8.03
CA ARG A 124 4.63 1.54 -8.44
C ARG A 124 4.54 3.03 -8.70
N THR A 125 5.58 3.75 -8.29
CA THR A 125 5.75 5.16 -8.60
C THR A 125 6.97 5.36 -9.49
N VAL A 126 6.81 5.98 -10.66
CA VAL A 126 7.86 6.10 -11.66
C VAL A 126 8.01 7.54 -12.16
N PRO A 127 9.21 7.99 -12.59
CA PRO A 127 9.43 9.37 -13.03
C PRO A 127 8.87 9.60 -14.42
N VAL A 128 8.09 10.66 -14.63
CA VAL A 128 7.65 11.05 -15.96
C VAL A 128 8.86 11.44 -16.83
N GLY A 129 9.06 10.67 -17.91
CA GLY A 129 10.22 10.84 -18.79
C GLY A 129 11.38 9.88 -18.54
N GLY A 130 11.19 8.86 -17.70
CA GLY A 130 12.06 7.67 -17.62
C GLY A 130 13.34 7.83 -16.82
N LYS A 131 13.52 8.89 -16.03
CA LYS A 131 14.72 9.08 -15.20
C LYS A 131 14.41 9.79 -13.88
N PHE A 132 14.73 9.14 -12.77
CA PHE A 132 14.66 9.76 -11.45
C PHE A 132 15.72 10.87 -11.28
N GLN A 133 15.36 11.96 -10.60
CA GLN A 133 16.23 13.11 -10.39
C GLN A 133 16.18 13.62 -8.95
N GLY A 134 17.32 14.11 -8.43
CA GLY A 134 17.41 14.83 -7.16
C GLY A 134 16.61 14.19 -6.03
N ARG A 135 15.74 14.98 -5.40
CA ARG A 135 14.88 14.55 -4.28
C ARG A 135 13.95 13.37 -4.60
N GLN A 136 13.65 13.09 -5.90
CA GLN A 136 12.88 11.89 -6.26
C GLN A 136 13.64 10.61 -5.89
N LYS A 137 14.98 10.58 -6.20
CA LYS A 137 15.84 9.43 -5.83
C LYS A 137 15.93 9.26 -4.32
N ASP A 138 16.09 10.37 -3.61
CA ASP A 138 16.27 10.34 -2.16
C ASP A 138 15.03 9.76 -1.47
N VAL A 139 13.84 10.29 -1.77
CA VAL A 139 12.57 9.81 -1.18
C VAL A 139 12.22 8.40 -1.67
N TYR A 140 12.45 8.10 -2.96
CA TYR A 140 12.21 6.76 -3.51
C TYR A 140 13.02 5.68 -2.79
N ASN A 141 14.31 5.93 -2.56
CA ASN A 141 15.17 5.00 -1.84
C ASN A 141 14.74 4.80 -0.38
N ILE A 142 14.17 5.83 0.26
CA ILE A 142 13.60 5.69 1.62
C ILE A 142 12.39 4.76 1.59
N VAL A 143 11.46 4.95 0.63
CA VAL A 143 10.28 4.08 0.52
C VAL A 143 10.68 2.65 0.13
N LEU A 144 11.66 2.49 -0.76
CA LEU A 144 12.21 1.17 -1.09
C LEU A 144 12.83 0.48 0.12
N ALA A 145 13.59 1.21 0.95
CA ALA A 145 14.14 0.67 2.18
C ALA A 145 13.05 0.27 3.19
N CYS A 146 11.92 0.99 3.22
CA CYS A 146 10.75 0.62 4.03
C CYS A 146 10.14 -0.70 3.55
N HIS A 147 9.94 -0.84 2.23
CA HIS A 147 9.42 -2.04 1.59
C HIS A 147 10.35 -3.25 1.82
N ASP A 148 11.65 -3.10 1.57
CA ASP A 148 12.62 -4.16 1.80
C ASP A 148 12.68 -4.56 3.29
N LYS A 149 12.49 -3.59 4.21
CA LYS A 149 12.45 -3.87 5.66
C LYS A 149 11.25 -4.71 6.06
N ALA A 150 10.08 -4.42 5.53
CA ALA A 150 8.88 -5.22 5.80
C ALA A 150 9.07 -6.66 5.34
N LEU A 151 9.55 -6.86 4.10
CA LEU A 151 9.83 -8.18 3.55
C LEU A 151 10.88 -8.95 4.38
N GLU A 152 11.94 -8.27 4.85
CA GLU A 152 13.00 -8.86 5.67
C GLU A 152 12.47 -9.45 6.98
N ILE A 153 11.54 -8.73 7.63
CA ILE A 153 11.12 -9.08 9.00
C ILE A 153 9.76 -9.79 9.07
N ALA A 154 8.95 -9.75 8.01
CA ALA A 154 7.66 -10.42 7.97
C ALA A 154 7.85 -11.95 7.97
N ARG A 155 7.38 -12.61 9.05
CA ARG A 155 7.47 -14.08 9.23
C ARG A 155 6.41 -14.54 10.21
N PRO A 156 6.11 -15.84 10.28
CA PRO A 156 5.21 -16.37 11.28
C PRO A 156 5.63 -15.98 12.70
N GLY A 157 4.64 -15.63 13.51
CA GLY A 157 4.86 -15.32 14.93
C GLY A 157 5.16 -13.86 15.25
N ILE A 158 5.51 -13.00 14.29
CA ILE A 158 5.58 -11.55 14.51
C ILE A 158 4.21 -10.90 14.27
N THR A 159 3.86 -9.84 15.00
CA THR A 159 2.64 -9.07 14.70
C THR A 159 2.88 -8.12 13.53
N TYR A 160 1.92 -7.99 12.60
CA TYR A 160 2.10 -7.07 11.48
C TYR A 160 2.11 -5.60 11.94
N MET A 161 1.46 -5.31 13.07
CA MET A 161 1.60 -4.03 13.74
C MET A 161 3.06 -3.71 14.09
N SER A 162 3.83 -4.69 14.60
CA SER A 162 5.26 -4.47 14.88
C SER A 162 6.10 -4.31 13.62
N VAL A 163 5.74 -5.02 12.53
CA VAL A 163 6.37 -4.81 11.22
C VAL A 163 6.12 -3.37 10.75
N HIS A 164 4.86 -2.89 10.80
CA HIS A 164 4.52 -1.51 10.46
C HIS A 164 5.32 -0.49 11.29
N GLN A 165 5.45 -0.69 12.59
CA GLN A 165 6.20 0.22 13.46
C GLN A 165 7.70 0.26 13.12
N GLU A 166 8.32 -0.86 12.79
CA GLU A 166 9.72 -0.90 12.35
C GLU A 166 9.89 -0.20 10.97
N VAL A 167 8.95 -0.39 10.05
CA VAL A 167 8.92 0.34 8.77
C VAL A 167 8.78 1.85 9.00
N CYS A 168 7.93 2.28 9.93
CA CYS A 168 7.81 3.70 10.30
C CYS A 168 9.12 4.29 10.85
N LYS A 169 9.95 3.48 11.55
CA LYS A 169 11.28 3.91 12.01
C LYS A 169 12.25 4.09 10.85
N VAL A 170 12.23 3.18 9.87
CA VAL A 170 13.04 3.31 8.64
C VAL A 170 12.66 4.58 7.88
N LEU A 171 11.36 4.83 7.69
CA LEU A 171 10.86 6.06 7.06
C LEU A 171 11.32 7.30 7.82
N ALA A 172 11.10 7.34 9.14
CA ALA A 172 11.45 8.48 9.97
C ALA A 172 12.96 8.75 10.01
N GLN A 173 13.80 7.69 10.02
CA GLN A 173 15.26 7.84 9.94
C GLN A 173 15.68 8.42 8.59
N GLY A 174 15.17 7.90 7.47
CA GLY A 174 15.49 8.44 6.14
C GLY A 174 15.04 9.90 6.00
N LEU A 175 13.87 10.26 6.49
CA LEU A 175 13.39 11.65 6.50
C LEU A 175 14.23 12.55 7.41
N LYS A 176 14.76 12.02 8.52
CA LYS A 176 15.71 12.74 9.39
C LYS A 176 17.04 12.98 8.68
N ASP A 177 17.55 12.01 7.94
CA ASP A 177 18.80 12.15 7.17
C ASP A 177 18.66 13.20 6.06
N LEU A 178 17.44 13.39 5.52
CA LEU A 178 17.08 14.49 4.61
C LEU A 178 16.82 15.83 5.32
N GLY A 179 16.86 15.87 6.65
CA GLY A 179 16.59 17.07 7.46
C GLY A 179 15.13 17.47 7.56
N LEU A 180 14.18 16.57 7.16
CA LEU A 180 12.74 16.78 7.25
C LEU A 180 12.19 16.42 8.63
N MET A 181 12.83 15.45 9.29
CA MET A 181 12.58 15.09 10.69
C MET A 181 13.81 15.35 11.56
N LYS A 182 13.64 15.32 12.87
CA LYS A 182 14.68 15.57 13.88
C LYS A 182 14.36 14.83 15.18
N GLY A 183 15.22 14.93 16.18
CA GLY A 183 15.03 14.31 17.49
C GLY A 183 15.28 12.81 17.51
N ASN A 184 14.75 12.14 18.52
CA ASN A 184 14.82 10.69 18.67
C ASN A 184 13.77 10.01 17.80
N ILE A 185 14.16 9.01 17.01
CA ILE A 185 13.27 8.34 16.06
C ILE A 185 12.23 7.45 16.74
N ASP A 186 12.62 6.71 17.78
CA ASP A 186 11.68 5.86 18.51
C ASP A 186 10.59 6.70 19.19
N GLU A 187 10.96 7.82 19.78
CA GLU A 187 10.03 8.78 20.37
C GLU A 187 9.13 9.43 19.31
N ALA A 188 9.67 9.80 18.15
CA ALA A 188 8.93 10.39 17.04
C ALA A 188 7.88 9.42 16.49
N VAL A 189 8.23 8.14 16.31
CA VAL A 189 7.31 7.09 15.85
C VAL A 189 6.27 6.80 16.91
N ALA A 190 6.66 6.65 18.17
CA ALA A 190 5.74 6.44 19.27
C ALA A 190 4.72 7.58 19.43
N ALA A 191 5.13 8.83 19.19
CA ALA A 191 4.27 10.01 19.18
C ALA A 191 3.37 10.11 17.92
N GLY A 192 3.67 9.37 16.85
CA GLY A 192 2.93 9.43 15.58
C GLY A 192 3.39 10.52 14.62
N ALA A 193 4.57 11.12 14.82
CA ALA A 193 5.06 12.21 13.97
C ALA A 193 5.31 11.78 12.52
N HIS A 194 5.68 10.51 12.29
CA HIS A 194 5.85 9.91 10.95
C HIS A 194 4.58 9.90 10.11
N ALA A 195 3.41 9.92 10.76
CA ALA A 195 2.12 9.85 10.08
C ALA A 195 1.79 11.11 9.25
N LEU A 196 2.55 12.20 9.40
CA LEU A 196 2.50 13.32 8.46
C LEU A 196 2.84 12.86 7.03
N PHE A 197 3.74 11.87 6.91
CA PHE A 197 4.25 11.36 5.63
C PHE A 197 3.67 10.00 5.25
N LEU A 198 3.29 9.17 6.22
CA LEU A 198 2.64 7.87 6.03
C LEU A 198 1.34 7.82 6.84
N PRO A 199 0.22 8.36 6.30
CA PRO A 199 -1.04 8.48 7.04
C PRO A 199 -1.90 7.20 7.01
N HIS A 200 -1.43 6.12 6.40
CA HIS A 200 -2.14 4.85 6.27
C HIS A 200 -1.34 3.68 6.86
N GLY A 201 -1.95 2.50 6.88
CA GLY A 201 -1.32 1.26 7.34
C GLY A 201 -0.34 0.70 6.32
N LEU A 202 0.44 -0.30 6.75
CA LEU A 202 1.43 -0.97 5.89
C LEU A 202 0.78 -1.99 4.95
N GLY A 203 -0.45 -2.44 5.22
CA GLY A 203 -1.11 -3.40 4.36
C GLY A 203 -2.35 -4.04 4.96
N HIS A 204 -2.92 -4.94 4.19
CA HIS A 204 -4.17 -5.65 4.47
C HIS A 204 -4.10 -7.11 3.98
N MET A 205 -5.10 -7.92 4.33
CA MET A 205 -5.23 -9.28 3.78
C MET A 205 -5.63 -9.22 2.32
N MET A 206 -5.07 -10.16 1.54
CA MET A 206 -5.37 -10.40 0.13
C MET A 206 -6.03 -11.77 -0.07
N GLY A 207 -6.88 -11.90 -1.09
CA GLY A 207 -7.50 -13.18 -1.43
C GLY A 207 -8.58 -13.05 -2.49
N LEU A 208 -9.80 -13.52 -2.17
CA LEU A 208 -11.00 -13.43 -3.03
C LEU A 208 -11.50 -12.00 -3.19
N ASP A 209 -11.10 -11.11 -2.31
CA ASP A 209 -11.29 -9.67 -2.42
C ASP A 209 -9.93 -9.00 -2.24
N VAL A 210 -9.74 -7.80 -2.83
CA VAL A 210 -8.50 -7.02 -2.67
C VAL A 210 -8.27 -6.66 -1.20
N HIS A 211 -9.30 -6.16 -0.50
CA HIS A 211 -9.34 -6.07 0.95
C HIS A 211 -10.06 -7.30 1.51
N ASP A 212 -9.34 -8.42 1.56
CA ASP A 212 -9.96 -9.72 1.81
C ASP A 212 -10.72 -9.78 3.14
N MET A 213 -11.98 -10.16 3.06
CA MET A 213 -12.92 -10.34 4.18
C MET A 213 -13.28 -9.06 4.98
N GLU A 214 -12.88 -7.86 4.57
CA GLU A 214 -13.15 -6.63 5.35
C GLU A 214 -14.63 -6.33 5.53
N ASP A 215 -15.49 -6.73 4.60
CA ASP A 215 -16.95 -6.63 4.72
C ASP A 215 -17.53 -7.46 5.88
N LEU A 216 -16.78 -8.45 6.37
CA LEU A 216 -17.11 -9.19 7.59
C LEU A 216 -16.78 -8.41 8.87
N GLY A 217 -16.03 -7.34 8.74
CA GLY A 217 -15.57 -6.45 9.82
C GLY A 217 -14.06 -6.51 10.02
N GLN A 218 -13.37 -5.41 9.70
CA GLN A 218 -11.91 -5.29 9.81
C GLN A 218 -11.36 -5.72 11.17
N ILE A 219 -12.10 -5.48 12.26
CA ILE A 219 -11.70 -5.88 13.61
C ILE A 219 -11.55 -7.40 13.77
N TYR A 220 -12.24 -8.19 12.97
CA TYR A 220 -12.15 -9.65 12.99
C TYR A 220 -11.07 -10.17 12.04
N VAL A 221 -10.78 -9.42 10.98
CA VAL A 221 -9.81 -9.80 9.94
C VAL A 221 -8.39 -9.44 10.36
N GLY A 222 -8.16 -8.20 10.73
CA GLY A 222 -6.83 -7.66 10.99
C GLY A 222 -6.43 -7.65 12.45
N TYR A 223 -7.34 -7.97 13.37
CA TYR A 223 -7.14 -7.86 14.81
C TYR A 223 -7.67 -9.07 15.57
N ASP A 224 -7.26 -9.20 16.83
CA ASP A 224 -7.64 -10.29 17.71
C ASP A 224 -7.61 -9.84 19.18
N ASP A 225 -7.54 -10.78 20.12
CA ASP A 225 -7.47 -10.48 21.54
C ASP A 225 -6.07 -10.00 21.99
N GLU A 226 -5.03 -10.29 21.21
CA GLU A 226 -3.65 -9.84 21.47
C GLU A 226 -3.38 -8.45 20.91
N VAL A 227 -3.82 -8.17 19.68
CA VAL A 227 -3.57 -6.90 18.99
C VAL A 227 -4.89 -6.17 18.73
N ARG A 228 -5.01 -4.96 19.27
CA ARG A 228 -6.20 -4.11 19.16
C ARG A 228 -5.95 -2.93 18.23
N PRO A 229 -6.99 -2.42 17.54
CA PRO A 229 -6.87 -1.19 16.76
C PRO A 229 -6.41 -0.01 17.62
N SER A 230 -5.58 0.85 17.06
CA SER A 230 -5.16 2.11 17.68
C SER A 230 -6.09 3.25 17.27
N SER A 231 -6.18 4.28 18.12
CA SER A 231 -6.82 5.55 17.75
C SER A 231 -5.83 6.63 17.29
N GLN A 232 -4.50 6.34 17.32
CA GLN A 232 -3.47 7.27 16.89
C GLN A 232 -3.57 7.49 15.38
N PHE A 233 -3.52 8.74 14.93
CA PHE A 233 -3.52 9.07 13.50
C PHE A 233 -2.39 8.33 12.77
N GLY A 234 -2.67 7.84 11.57
CA GLY A 234 -1.80 6.93 10.82
C GLY A 234 -2.00 5.48 11.25
N LEU A 235 -1.69 5.15 12.50
CA LEU A 235 -1.84 3.80 13.04
C LEU A 235 -3.31 3.34 13.12
N ALA A 236 -4.26 4.27 13.28
CA ALA A 236 -5.70 3.98 13.22
C ALA A 236 -6.16 3.44 11.86
N SER A 237 -5.40 3.71 10.81
CA SER A 237 -5.67 3.24 9.43
C SER A 237 -4.99 1.91 9.12
N LEU A 238 -4.27 1.30 10.07
CA LEU A 238 -3.68 -0.03 9.88
C LEU A 238 -4.81 -1.07 9.81
N ARG A 239 -4.93 -1.75 8.67
CA ARG A 239 -5.99 -2.74 8.40
C ARG A 239 -5.63 -4.12 8.93
N MET A 240 -4.36 -4.48 8.88
CA MET A 240 -3.81 -5.74 9.36
C MET A 240 -2.80 -5.46 10.47
N GLY A 241 -3.04 -5.94 11.69
CA GLY A 241 -2.15 -5.75 12.84
C GLY A 241 -1.79 -7.04 13.56
N ARG A 242 -2.63 -8.10 13.44
CA ARG A 242 -2.48 -9.33 14.19
C ARG A 242 -1.23 -10.12 13.83
N ARG A 243 -0.99 -11.19 14.56
CA ARG A 243 0.16 -12.08 14.40
C ARG A 243 0.11 -12.80 13.06
N LEU A 244 1.20 -12.72 12.29
CA LEU A 244 1.35 -13.38 11.01
C LEU A 244 1.43 -14.90 11.19
N GLN A 245 0.82 -15.62 10.26
CA GLN A 245 0.83 -17.07 10.18
C GLN A 245 1.26 -17.51 8.78
N GLU A 246 1.87 -18.67 8.68
CA GLU A 246 2.13 -19.32 7.40
C GLU A 246 0.83 -19.43 6.59
N GLY A 247 0.91 -19.16 5.30
CA GLY A 247 -0.24 -19.16 4.38
C GLY A 247 -1.04 -17.86 4.35
N PHE A 248 -0.69 -16.83 5.14
CA PHE A 248 -1.27 -15.51 4.96
C PHE A 248 -0.71 -14.87 3.69
N VAL A 249 -1.60 -14.26 2.90
CA VAL A 249 -1.23 -13.34 1.83
C VAL A 249 -1.69 -11.94 2.24
N ILE A 250 -0.78 -11.01 2.24
CA ILE A 250 -0.97 -9.63 2.68
C ILE A 250 -0.25 -8.66 1.73
N THR A 251 -0.69 -7.42 1.67
CA THR A 251 0.06 -6.36 0.98
C THR A 251 1.19 -5.83 1.86
N ASP A 252 2.26 -5.35 1.21
CA ASP A 252 3.35 -4.56 1.77
C ASP A 252 3.46 -3.27 0.97
N GLU A 253 2.85 -2.18 1.49
CA GLU A 253 2.56 -0.95 0.74
C GLU A 253 3.08 0.33 1.42
N PRO A 254 4.34 0.41 1.85
CA PRO A 254 4.84 1.65 2.43
C PRO A 254 4.81 2.80 1.42
N GLY A 255 4.56 4.00 1.94
CA GLY A 255 4.56 5.22 1.15
C GLY A 255 5.16 6.41 1.88
N CYS A 256 5.44 7.46 1.12
CA CYS A 256 5.87 8.76 1.63
C CYS A 256 5.20 9.87 0.81
N TYR A 257 4.33 10.61 1.47
CA TYR A 257 3.48 11.62 0.83
C TYR A 257 3.72 13.01 1.44
N PHE A 258 3.71 14.02 0.57
CA PHE A 258 3.79 15.42 0.98
C PHE A 258 2.44 16.09 0.66
N ILE A 259 1.47 15.93 1.58
CA ILE A 259 0.09 16.42 1.42
C ILE A 259 0.02 17.86 1.93
N PRO A 260 -0.09 18.88 1.04
CA PRO A 260 0.01 20.29 1.45
C PRO A 260 -0.99 20.68 2.55
N ALA A 261 -2.24 20.27 2.41
CA ALA A 261 -3.29 20.60 3.39
C ALA A 261 -3.01 20.00 4.77
N LEU A 262 -2.46 18.78 4.84
CA LEU A 262 -2.11 18.13 6.10
C LEU A 262 -0.89 18.79 6.74
N ILE A 263 0.12 19.15 5.93
CA ILE A 263 1.31 19.88 6.37
C ILE A 263 0.91 21.24 6.96
N ASP A 264 0.06 22.00 6.27
CA ASP A 264 -0.40 23.31 6.72
C ASP A 264 -1.22 23.19 8.02
N LYS A 265 -2.10 22.20 8.11
CA LYS A 265 -2.88 21.93 9.32
C LYS A 265 -1.96 21.63 10.52
N TRP A 266 -1.08 20.66 10.38
CA TRP A 266 -0.20 20.24 11.48
C TRP A 266 0.77 21.36 11.90
N ARG A 267 1.27 22.14 10.93
CA ARG A 267 2.10 23.32 11.22
C ARG A 267 1.33 24.38 12.00
N ALA A 268 0.09 24.70 11.61
CA ALA A 268 -0.76 25.68 12.31
C ALA A 268 -1.09 25.24 13.75
N GLU A 269 -1.34 23.95 13.94
CA GLU A 269 -1.61 23.33 15.24
C GLU A 269 -0.34 23.06 16.06
N LYS A 270 0.84 23.33 15.50
CA LYS A 270 2.18 23.08 16.11
C LYS A 270 2.37 21.62 16.54
N MET A 271 1.80 20.68 15.79
CA MET A 271 1.91 19.26 16.08
C MET A 271 3.35 18.78 15.90
N HIS A 272 3.83 17.96 16.83
CA HIS A 272 5.13 17.27 16.76
C HIS A 272 6.33 18.17 16.40
N THR A 273 6.35 19.43 16.85
CA THR A 273 7.41 20.40 16.54
C THR A 273 8.79 19.96 17.02
N ASP A 274 8.88 19.04 17.99
CA ASP A 274 10.12 18.45 18.46
C ASP A 274 10.74 17.46 17.45
N PHE A 275 9.89 16.90 16.56
CA PHE A 275 10.25 15.86 15.60
C PHE A 275 10.17 16.32 14.14
N LEU A 276 9.37 17.33 13.81
CA LEU A 276 9.15 17.81 12.45
C LEU A 276 9.89 19.14 12.19
N ASN A 277 10.53 19.24 11.02
CA ASN A 277 11.18 20.45 10.54
C ASN A 277 10.31 21.10 9.44
N TYR A 278 9.27 21.83 9.85
CA TYR A 278 8.28 22.41 8.94
C TYR A 278 8.89 23.33 7.87
N ASP A 279 9.97 24.05 8.16
CA ASP A 279 10.62 24.93 7.19
C ASP A 279 11.32 24.16 6.07
N ALA A 280 11.80 22.95 6.36
CA ALA A 280 12.34 22.04 5.37
C ALA A 280 11.21 21.31 4.62
N ILE A 281 10.16 20.88 5.33
CA ILE A 281 9.00 20.16 4.78
C ILE A 281 8.25 21.05 3.78
N ASP A 282 8.09 22.34 4.02
CA ASP A 282 7.44 23.29 3.09
C ASP A 282 8.05 23.28 1.69
N LYS A 283 9.34 22.98 1.58
CA LYS A 283 10.05 22.89 0.29
C LYS A 283 9.70 21.63 -0.51
N PHE A 284 8.96 20.71 0.09
CA PHE A 284 8.51 19.46 -0.53
C PHE A 284 7.02 19.45 -0.84
N LYS A 285 6.27 20.52 -0.61
CA LYS A 285 4.82 20.57 -0.86
C LYS A 285 4.41 20.31 -2.32
N ASP A 286 5.34 20.54 -3.27
CA ASP A 286 5.14 20.29 -4.69
C ASP A 286 5.63 18.90 -5.13
N PHE A 287 6.11 18.08 -4.19
CA PHE A 287 6.76 16.80 -4.48
C PHE A 287 5.77 15.72 -4.97
N GLY A 288 4.58 15.65 -4.38
CA GLY A 288 3.62 14.58 -4.59
C GLY A 288 3.75 13.46 -3.56
N GLY A 289 3.64 12.22 -4.01
CA GLY A 289 3.75 11.03 -3.15
C GLY A 289 4.38 9.85 -3.86
N ILE A 290 4.95 8.94 -3.09
CA ILE A 290 5.50 7.64 -3.55
C ILE A 290 4.85 6.55 -2.71
N ARG A 291 4.34 5.50 -3.36
CA ARG A 291 4.01 4.20 -2.79
C ARG A 291 4.69 3.12 -3.61
N LEU A 292 5.19 2.11 -2.93
CA LEU A 292 5.68 0.86 -3.51
C LEU A 292 4.95 -0.28 -2.80
N GLU A 293 4.38 -1.19 -3.57
CA GLU A 293 3.51 -2.23 -3.03
C GLU A 293 3.66 -3.54 -3.79
N ASP A 294 3.82 -4.61 -3.05
CA ASP A 294 3.75 -5.97 -3.55
C ASP A 294 2.87 -6.81 -2.61
N ASP A 295 2.21 -7.82 -3.17
CA ASP A 295 1.58 -8.89 -2.40
C ASP A 295 2.65 -9.86 -1.90
N ILE A 296 2.63 -10.19 -0.61
CA ILE A 296 3.56 -11.12 0.00
C ILE A 296 2.85 -12.31 0.65
N LEU A 297 3.36 -13.50 0.39
CA LEU A 297 2.97 -14.74 1.06
C LEU A 297 3.87 -14.98 2.26
N ILE A 298 3.27 -15.21 3.42
CA ILE A 298 4.00 -15.63 4.62
C ILE A 298 4.31 -17.13 4.52
N THR A 299 5.60 -17.46 4.49
CA THR A 299 6.15 -18.83 4.40
C THR A 299 6.57 -19.34 5.77
N PRO A 300 6.91 -20.63 5.95
CA PRO A 300 7.36 -21.17 7.24
C PRO A 300 8.52 -20.40 7.90
N GLU A 301 9.43 -19.83 7.09
CA GLU A 301 10.68 -19.22 7.57
C GLU A 301 10.74 -17.70 7.39
N GLY A 302 9.79 -17.10 6.64
CA GLY A 302 9.81 -15.67 6.30
C GLY A 302 8.64 -15.23 5.45
N SER A 303 8.95 -14.56 4.35
CA SER A 303 7.97 -14.16 3.33
C SER A 303 8.57 -14.20 1.93
N ARG A 304 7.71 -14.28 0.91
CA ARG A 304 8.08 -14.15 -0.49
C ARG A 304 7.07 -13.27 -1.23
N PHE A 305 7.48 -12.66 -2.30
CA PHE A 305 6.55 -12.07 -3.24
C PHE A 305 5.67 -13.13 -3.90
N THR A 306 4.45 -12.76 -4.25
CA THR A 306 3.56 -13.54 -5.10
C THR A 306 3.86 -13.25 -6.58
N GLY A 307 3.46 -14.18 -7.46
CA GLY A 307 3.77 -14.13 -8.88
C GLY A 307 5.15 -14.72 -9.23
N GLU A 308 5.35 -14.99 -10.54
CA GLU A 308 6.60 -15.57 -11.06
C GLU A 308 7.74 -14.55 -11.14
N LYS A 309 7.38 -13.28 -11.36
CA LYS A 309 8.33 -12.18 -11.55
C LYS A 309 7.93 -10.98 -10.72
N ARG A 310 8.89 -10.46 -9.96
CA ARG A 310 8.69 -9.18 -9.28
C ARG A 310 8.60 -8.04 -10.29
N ILE A 311 7.64 -7.17 -10.13
CA ILE A 311 7.54 -5.92 -10.89
C ILE A 311 8.80 -5.08 -10.61
N PRO A 312 9.48 -4.49 -11.64
CA PRO A 312 10.64 -3.65 -11.45
C PRO A 312 10.43 -2.63 -10.34
N ILE A 313 11.40 -2.56 -9.39
CA ILE A 313 11.24 -1.73 -8.21
C ILE A 313 12.49 -0.90 -7.87
N THR A 314 13.69 -1.38 -8.18
CA THR A 314 14.89 -0.55 -7.99
C THR A 314 14.95 0.56 -9.04
N ILE A 315 15.55 1.70 -8.71
CA ILE A 315 15.74 2.81 -9.66
C ILE A 315 16.32 2.33 -10.99
N LYS A 316 17.31 1.42 -10.92
CA LYS A 316 17.97 0.87 -12.12
C LYS A 316 17.01 0.04 -12.98
N GLU A 317 16.21 -0.82 -12.39
CA GLU A 317 15.23 -1.66 -13.08
C GLU A 317 14.12 -0.81 -13.72
N VAL A 318 13.58 0.14 -12.93
CA VAL A 318 12.53 1.06 -13.41
C VAL A 318 13.03 1.90 -14.57
N GLU A 319 14.21 2.54 -14.45
CA GLU A 319 14.80 3.32 -15.53
C GLU A 319 15.12 2.45 -16.76
N ALA A 320 15.48 1.17 -16.60
CA ALA A 320 15.75 0.27 -17.72
C ALA A 320 14.46 -0.01 -18.53
N ILE A 321 13.36 -0.43 -17.84
CA ILE A 321 12.11 -0.77 -18.53
C ILE A 321 11.42 0.45 -19.15
N MET A 322 11.57 1.62 -18.56
CA MET A 322 11.01 2.87 -19.10
C MET A 322 11.72 3.36 -20.37
N ASN A 323 12.94 2.89 -20.64
CA ASN A 323 13.76 3.29 -21.77
C ASN A 323 13.90 2.18 -22.85
N GLU A 324 13.15 1.09 -22.71
CA GLU A 324 12.91 0.12 -23.77
C GLU A 324 11.98 0.75 -24.84
#